data_9a155b627252cc567ea689deaf0108a2
#
_entry.id   9a155b627252cc567ea689deaf0108a2
#
_cell.length_a   1.000
_cell.length_b   1.000
_cell.length_c   1.000
_cell.angle_alpha   90.00
_cell.angle_beta   90.00
_cell.angle_gamma   90.00
#
_symmetry.space_group_name_H-M   'P 1'
#
loop_
_entity.id
_entity.type
_entity.pdbx_description
1 polymer ?
#
loop_
_entity_poly.entity_id
_entity_poly.type
_entity_poly.pdbx_seq_one_letter_code
_entity_poly.pdbx_strand_id
1 'polypeptide(L)'
;MIRGAALAVVLVVAACAGPPAPPAEAPAGEAPPIAGPLARPEDPFRPLRAPAPAPGPLGARPLGRYLAVYHRPGAAAPGFVLDARNPTGQLPPMLVREVRPGGWLEVLLPLRPNGTTGWVRAEEVRLVEPRFRIEVDLSRRALVLERDGRVLRRLRVGIGRPETPTPTGRFYVWVKVPQRNPRGPYGSLALGLSGFSEVLDRWPGEGRLAIHGTADPADRGARVSAGCIRVFNPDLRALRRVPLGTPVLIHR
;
A
#
# COMPACT_ATOMS: atom_id res chain seq x y z
N MET A 1 7.74 -3.53 45.45
CA MET A 1 7.39 -2.38 44.60
C MET A 1 8.24 -2.44 43.33
N ILE A 2 7.73 -3.09 42.30
CA ILE A 2 8.43 -3.25 41.01
C ILE A 2 7.78 -2.28 40.03
N ARG A 3 8.51 -1.23 39.66
CA ARG A 3 8.08 -0.25 38.68
C ARG A 3 8.22 -0.89 37.29
N GLY A 4 7.10 -1.17 36.66
CA GLY A 4 7.05 -1.62 35.27
C GLY A 4 7.47 -0.49 34.33
N ALA A 5 8.58 -0.65 33.65
CA ALA A 5 8.99 0.18 32.54
C ALA A 5 8.10 -0.13 31.33
N ALA A 6 7.25 0.80 30.95
CA ALA A 6 6.51 0.73 29.69
C ALA A 6 7.51 0.96 28.55
N LEU A 7 7.84 -0.12 27.84
CA LEU A 7 8.64 -0.07 26.63
C LEU A 7 7.79 0.54 25.51
N ALA A 8 7.97 1.85 25.28
CA ALA A 8 7.38 2.53 24.13
C ALA A 8 8.08 2.02 22.87
N VAL A 9 7.45 1.10 22.16
CA VAL A 9 7.88 0.70 20.82
C VAL A 9 7.63 1.87 19.88
N VAL A 10 8.63 2.72 19.78
CA VAL A 10 8.69 3.75 18.72
C VAL A 10 8.97 3.00 17.44
N LEU A 11 7.93 2.74 16.65
CA LEU A 11 8.09 2.27 15.28
C LEU A 11 8.71 3.43 14.48
N VAL A 12 10.03 3.48 14.45
CA VAL A 12 10.78 4.34 13.56
C VAL A 12 10.65 3.73 12.17
N VAL A 13 9.60 4.13 11.45
CA VAL A 13 9.53 3.92 10.01
C VAL A 13 10.48 4.96 9.42
N ALA A 14 11.79 4.69 9.50
CA ALA A 14 12.82 5.61 9.06
C ALA A 14 12.93 5.58 7.53
N ALA A 15 12.83 6.75 7.01
CA ALA A 15 13.49 7.32 5.83
C ALA A 15 13.41 6.59 4.48
N CYS A 16 12.44 6.98 3.67
CA CYS A 16 12.60 7.01 2.21
C CYS A 16 13.33 8.31 1.76
N ALA A 17 14.23 8.85 2.55
CA ALA A 17 15.10 9.94 2.14
C ALA A 17 16.46 9.33 1.77
N GLY A 18 16.75 9.26 0.48
CA GLY A 18 18.11 9.02 -0.01
C GLY A 18 18.99 10.27 0.24
N PRO A 19 20.32 10.14 0.22
CA PRO A 19 21.22 11.26 0.35
C PRO A 19 20.96 12.30 -0.76
N PRO A 20 21.22 13.59 -0.51
CA PRO A 20 21.09 14.63 -1.53
C PRO A 20 22.08 14.32 -2.67
N ALA A 21 21.60 14.39 -3.91
CA ALA A 21 22.45 14.30 -5.08
C ALA A 21 23.31 15.57 -5.19
N PRO A 22 24.59 15.45 -5.64
CA PRO A 22 25.40 16.61 -5.90
C PRO A 22 24.82 17.45 -7.04
N PRO A 23 25.06 18.76 -7.05
CA PRO A 23 24.59 19.62 -8.14
C PRO A 23 25.29 19.25 -9.45
N ALA A 24 24.53 18.94 -10.47
CA ALA A 24 25.03 18.77 -11.82
C ALA A 24 25.12 20.14 -12.51
N GLU A 25 26.32 20.54 -12.89
CA GLU A 25 26.54 21.64 -13.82
C GLU A 25 25.99 21.28 -15.21
N ALA A 26 25.17 22.16 -15.77
CA ALA A 26 24.61 22.02 -17.11
C ALA A 26 25.55 22.71 -18.12
N PRO A 27 25.91 22.06 -19.25
CA PRO A 27 26.46 22.77 -20.38
C PRO A 27 25.34 23.46 -21.14
N ALA A 28 25.56 24.72 -21.49
CA ALA A 28 24.70 25.49 -22.37
C ALA A 28 24.78 24.94 -23.79
N GLY A 29 23.68 24.38 -24.27
CA GLY A 29 23.49 23.95 -25.65
C GLY A 29 22.18 24.50 -26.16
N GLU A 30 22.29 25.19 -27.33
CA GLU A 30 21.22 25.84 -28.05
C GLU A 30 20.04 24.91 -28.39
N ALA A 31 18.82 25.33 -28.09
CA ALA A 31 17.60 24.55 -28.34
C ALA A 31 17.21 24.66 -29.81
N PRO A 32 16.87 23.54 -30.49
CA PRO A 32 16.31 23.59 -31.85
C PRO A 32 14.86 24.11 -31.84
N PRO A 33 14.38 24.70 -32.97
CA PRO A 33 13.06 25.30 -33.03
C PRO A 33 11.95 24.24 -32.94
N ILE A 34 10.98 24.49 -32.07
CA ILE A 34 9.79 23.64 -31.90
C ILE A 34 8.80 23.98 -33.05
N ALA A 35 8.73 23.12 -34.05
CA ALA A 35 7.69 23.16 -35.08
C ALA A 35 6.83 21.89 -34.98
N GLY A 36 5.61 22.04 -34.46
CA GLY A 36 4.55 21.03 -34.46
C GLY A 36 3.45 21.38 -33.46
N PRO A 37 2.16 21.14 -33.73
CA PRO A 37 1.12 21.36 -32.75
C PRO A 37 1.37 20.42 -31.57
N LEU A 38 1.52 21.01 -30.39
CA LEU A 38 1.64 20.26 -29.12
C LEU A 38 0.44 19.32 -29.01
N ALA A 39 0.71 18.01 -29.10
CA ALA A 39 -0.27 17.01 -28.74
C ALA A 39 -0.77 17.35 -27.32
N ARG A 40 -2.08 17.54 -27.18
CA ARG A 40 -2.69 17.74 -25.86
C ARG A 40 -2.22 16.61 -24.96
N PRO A 41 -1.67 16.90 -23.77
CA PRO A 41 -1.29 15.84 -22.85
C PRO A 41 -2.54 14.99 -22.62
N GLU A 42 -2.45 13.69 -22.93
CA GLU A 42 -3.53 12.76 -22.66
C GLU A 42 -3.94 12.93 -21.19
N ASP A 43 -5.24 13.11 -20.95
CA ASP A 43 -5.79 13.25 -19.62
C ASP A 43 -5.34 12.02 -18.79
N PRO A 44 -4.45 12.17 -17.78
CA PRO A 44 -3.98 11.06 -16.98
C PRO A 44 -5.12 10.40 -16.19
N PHE A 45 -6.30 11.01 -16.22
CA PHE A 45 -7.51 10.54 -15.55
C PHE A 45 -8.58 10.02 -16.52
N ARG A 46 -8.23 9.79 -17.82
CA ARG A 46 -9.14 9.06 -18.71
C ARG A 46 -9.61 7.80 -18.00
N PRO A 47 -10.93 7.54 -17.92
CA PRO A 47 -11.45 6.44 -17.09
C PRO A 47 -10.79 5.14 -17.50
N LEU A 48 -10.12 4.50 -16.52
CA LEU A 48 -9.72 3.12 -16.64
C LEU A 48 -11.02 2.36 -16.92
N ARG A 49 -11.06 1.61 -18.03
CA ARG A 49 -12.22 0.79 -18.36
C ARG A 49 -12.42 -0.17 -17.20
N ALA A 50 -13.45 0.09 -16.39
CA ALA A 50 -13.73 -0.75 -15.24
C ALA A 50 -13.91 -2.19 -15.73
N PRO A 51 -13.13 -3.16 -15.24
CA PRO A 51 -13.52 -4.54 -15.40
C PRO A 51 -14.91 -4.71 -14.80
N ALA A 52 -15.75 -5.53 -15.44
CA ALA A 52 -17.06 -5.88 -14.91
C ALA A 52 -16.97 -6.20 -13.41
N PRO A 53 -17.94 -5.80 -12.58
CA PRO A 53 -17.87 -6.01 -11.15
C PRO A 53 -17.79 -7.51 -10.87
N ALA A 54 -16.59 -8.01 -10.71
CA ALA A 54 -16.38 -9.26 -10.00
C ALA A 54 -16.99 -9.09 -8.60
N PRO A 55 -17.58 -10.14 -7.99
CA PRO A 55 -18.07 -10.06 -6.62
C PRO A 55 -16.99 -9.37 -5.78
N GLY A 56 -17.39 -8.35 -5.04
CA GLY A 56 -16.46 -7.43 -4.37
C GLY A 56 -15.43 -8.20 -3.54
N PRO A 57 -14.20 -7.71 -3.43
CA PRO A 57 -13.18 -8.40 -2.67
C PRO A 57 -13.67 -8.55 -1.23
N LEU A 58 -13.69 -9.77 -0.71
CA LEU A 58 -13.98 -10.03 0.69
C LEU A 58 -12.71 -9.81 1.52
N GLY A 59 -12.89 -9.29 2.72
CA GLY A 59 -11.86 -9.25 3.75
C GLY A 59 -12.16 -10.28 4.85
N ALA A 60 -11.14 -10.94 5.34
CA ALA A 60 -11.21 -11.84 6.50
C ALA A 60 -10.51 -11.17 7.68
N ARG A 61 -11.28 -10.65 8.64
CA ARG A 61 -10.75 -10.06 9.88
C ARG A 61 -10.56 -11.15 10.93
N PRO A 62 -9.35 -11.40 11.41
CA PRO A 62 -9.11 -12.34 12.48
C PRO A 62 -9.93 -12.02 13.74
N LEU A 63 -10.47 -13.03 14.40
CA LEU A 63 -11.19 -12.88 15.66
C LEU A 63 -10.25 -12.83 16.87
N GLY A 64 -9.07 -13.44 16.75
CA GLY A 64 -8.03 -13.49 17.77
C GLY A 64 -6.70 -12.95 17.28
N ARG A 65 -5.77 -12.77 18.23
CA ARG A 65 -4.39 -12.37 17.95
C ARG A 65 -3.65 -13.38 17.08
N TYR A 66 -3.85 -14.63 17.38
CA TYR A 66 -3.18 -15.74 16.71
C TYR A 66 -4.16 -16.41 15.76
N LEU A 67 -3.72 -16.64 14.55
CA LEU A 67 -4.49 -17.22 13.45
C LEU A 67 -3.75 -18.44 12.92
N ALA A 68 -4.40 -19.60 12.95
CA ALA A 68 -3.85 -20.81 12.34
C ALA A 68 -3.84 -20.69 10.81
N VAL A 69 -2.68 -20.91 10.21
CA VAL A 69 -2.51 -20.85 8.75
C VAL A 69 -2.11 -22.22 8.23
N TYR A 70 -2.87 -22.72 7.27
CA TYR A 70 -2.70 -24.03 6.68
C TYR A 70 -2.18 -23.91 5.24
N HIS A 71 -1.39 -24.89 4.80
CA HIS A 71 -0.86 -24.93 3.44
C HIS A 71 -1.92 -25.34 2.40
N ARG A 72 -2.95 -26.07 2.83
CA ARG A 72 -4.07 -26.53 1.99
C ARG A 72 -5.32 -26.76 2.82
N PRO A 73 -6.51 -26.68 2.21
CA PRO A 73 -7.75 -27.11 2.84
C PRO A 73 -7.70 -28.55 3.30
N GLY A 74 -8.30 -28.84 4.44
CA GLY A 74 -8.35 -30.20 5.00
C GLY A 74 -7.05 -30.73 5.62
N ALA A 75 -6.02 -29.89 5.76
CA ALA A 75 -4.81 -30.29 6.46
C ALA A 75 -5.13 -30.54 7.96
N ALA A 76 -4.57 -31.62 8.53
CA ALA A 76 -4.82 -32.04 9.89
C ALA A 76 -4.22 -31.06 10.94
N ALA A 77 -3.16 -30.34 10.56
CA ALA A 77 -2.52 -29.34 11.41
C ALA A 77 -2.16 -28.08 10.63
N PRO A 78 -2.09 -26.92 11.29
CA PRO A 78 -1.59 -25.71 10.66
C PRO A 78 -0.12 -25.84 10.30
N GLY A 79 0.29 -25.18 9.20
CA GLY A 79 1.68 -25.06 8.82
C GLY A 79 2.44 -24.10 9.77
N PHE A 80 1.76 -23.06 10.20
CA PHE A 80 2.26 -22.10 11.20
C PHE A 80 1.11 -21.28 11.82
N VAL A 81 1.45 -20.55 12.87
CA VAL A 81 0.53 -19.61 13.52
C VAL A 81 1.01 -18.18 13.26
N LEU A 82 0.12 -17.37 12.68
CA LEU A 82 0.38 -15.96 12.40
C LEU A 82 -0.02 -15.10 13.61
N ASP A 83 0.86 -14.19 14.09
CA ASP A 83 0.40 -13.05 14.90
C ASP A 83 -0.30 -12.07 13.94
N ALA A 84 -1.62 -12.06 13.96
CA ALA A 84 -2.44 -11.32 13.03
C ALA A 84 -2.51 -9.81 13.34
N ARG A 85 -1.90 -9.35 14.45
CA ARG A 85 -1.86 -7.94 14.81
C ARG A 85 -0.85 -7.17 13.95
N ASN A 86 -1.23 -5.97 13.57
CA ASN A 86 -0.29 -5.00 13.03
C ASN A 86 0.50 -4.33 14.17
N PRO A 87 1.52 -3.49 13.87
CA PRO A 87 2.33 -2.82 14.88
C PRO A 87 1.57 -1.89 15.83
N THR A 88 0.34 -1.50 15.49
CA THR A 88 -0.54 -0.71 16.37
C THR A 88 -1.49 -1.58 17.20
N GLY A 89 -1.30 -2.90 17.20
CA GLY A 89 -2.09 -3.86 17.97
C GLY A 89 -3.46 -4.20 17.37
N GLN A 90 -3.77 -3.70 16.18
CA GLN A 90 -5.05 -3.92 15.51
C GLN A 90 -5.01 -5.20 14.66
N LEU A 91 -6.19 -5.78 14.42
CA LEU A 91 -6.40 -6.95 13.55
C LEU A 91 -6.98 -6.49 12.20
N PRO A 92 -6.14 -6.16 11.20
CA PRO A 92 -6.62 -5.73 9.90
C PRO A 92 -7.26 -6.90 9.14
N PRO A 93 -8.36 -6.67 8.41
CA PRO A 93 -8.87 -7.66 7.48
C PRO A 93 -7.84 -7.98 6.40
N MET A 94 -7.57 -9.26 6.16
CA MET A 94 -6.77 -9.77 5.05
C MET A 94 -7.65 -9.99 3.83
N LEU A 95 -7.13 -9.82 2.61
CA LEU A 95 -7.90 -10.08 1.40
C LEU A 95 -8.15 -11.58 1.21
N VAL A 96 -9.41 -11.94 1.04
CA VAL A 96 -9.81 -13.30 0.63
C VAL A 96 -9.56 -13.44 -0.87
N ARG A 97 -8.86 -14.50 -1.24
CA ARG A 97 -8.55 -14.87 -2.62
C ARG A 97 -9.49 -15.93 -3.16
N GLU A 98 -9.80 -16.88 -2.30
CA GLU A 98 -10.67 -18.00 -2.63
C GLU A 98 -11.49 -18.41 -1.41
N VAL A 99 -12.71 -18.90 -1.66
CA VAL A 99 -13.59 -19.53 -0.67
C VAL A 99 -13.86 -20.95 -1.12
N ARG A 100 -13.62 -21.93 -0.24
CA ARG A 100 -13.89 -23.34 -0.53
C ARG A 100 -14.90 -23.95 0.43
N PRO A 101 -15.62 -25.00 0.01
CA PRO A 101 -16.49 -25.76 0.89
C PRO A 101 -15.78 -26.24 2.15
N GLY A 102 -16.55 -26.45 3.22
CA GLY A 102 -15.99 -26.88 4.51
C GLY A 102 -15.36 -25.73 5.31
N GLY A 103 -15.69 -24.46 5.00
CA GLY A 103 -15.27 -23.32 5.78
C GLY A 103 -13.80 -22.94 5.62
N TRP A 104 -13.25 -23.12 4.43
CA TRP A 104 -11.87 -22.75 4.11
C TRP A 104 -11.80 -21.46 3.29
N LEU A 105 -10.91 -20.56 3.70
CA LEU A 105 -10.65 -19.29 3.02
C LEU A 105 -9.16 -19.19 2.70
N GLU A 106 -8.81 -18.97 1.44
CA GLU A 106 -7.47 -18.55 1.06
C GLU A 106 -7.35 -17.04 1.28
N VAL A 107 -6.38 -16.59 2.07
CA VAL A 107 -6.15 -15.18 2.37
C VAL A 107 -4.75 -14.74 1.96
N LEU A 108 -4.64 -13.47 1.53
CA LEU A 108 -3.36 -12.83 1.27
C LEU A 108 -2.71 -12.46 2.61
N LEU A 109 -1.52 -12.99 2.85
CA LEU A 109 -0.77 -12.78 4.08
C LEU A 109 0.16 -11.56 3.99
N PRO A 110 0.39 -10.82 5.09
CA PRO A 110 1.30 -9.67 5.10
C PRO A 110 2.76 -10.12 5.30
N LEU A 111 3.18 -11.12 4.52
CA LEU A 111 4.48 -11.79 4.59
C LEU A 111 5.23 -11.69 3.26
N ARG A 112 6.56 -11.92 3.31
CA ARG A 112 7.39 -12.09 2.11
C ARG A 112 7.36 -13.55 1.61
N PRO A 113 7.47 -13.75 0.30
CA PRO A 113 7.44 -12.76 -0.79
C PRO A 113 6.04 -12.14 -0.96
N ASN A 114 5.95 -11.02 -1.73
CA ASN A 114 4.65 -10.43 -2.07
C ASN A 114 3.75 -11.47 -2.76
N GLY A 115 2.46 -11.46 -2.40
CA GLY A 115 1.51 -12.43 -2.94
C GLY A 115 1.41 -13.74 -2.15
N THR A 116 2.19 -13.92 -1.08
CA THR A 116 2.08 -15.11 -0.20
C THR A 116 0.65 -15.25 0.31
N THR A 117 0.09 -16.44 0.15
CA THR A 117 -1.25 -16.81 0.63
C THR A 117 -1.19 -17.95 1.63
N GLY A 118 -2.28 -18.17 2.32
CA GLY A 118 -2.47 -19.30 3.20
C GLY A 118 -3.95 -19.55 3.44
N TRP A 119 -4.29 -20.77 3.88
CA TRP A 119 -5.65 -21.17 4.17
C TRP A 119 -5.94 -20.98 5.64
N VAL A 120 -7.10 -20.41 5.94
CA VAL A 120 -7.59 -20.19 7.30
C VAL A 120 -9.00 -20.73 7.45
N ARG A 121 -9.43 -20.99 8.69
CA ARG A 121 -10.79 -21.44 8.96
C ARG A 121 -11.73 -20.23 9.02
N ALA A 122 -12.91 -20.37 8.43
CA ALA A 122 -13.93 -19.32 8.46
C ALA A 122 -14.40 -18.99 9.90
N GLU A 123 -14.36 -19.97 10.79
CA GLU A 123 -14.71 -19.80 12.20
C GLU A 123 -13.72 -18.95 12.99
N GLU A 124 -12.47 -18.79 12.51
CA GLU A 124 -11.43 -17.97 13.13
C GLU A 124 -11.44 -16.51 12.66
N VAL A 125 -12.30 -16.17 11.69
CA VAL A 125 -12.35 -14.84 11.08
C VAL A 125 -13.78 -14.32 10.96
N ARG A 126 -13.92 -13.00 10.91
CA ARG A 126 -15.16 -12.33 10.48
C ARG A 126 -14.99 -11.86 9.05
N LEU A 127 -15.88 -12.29 8.16
CA LEU A 127 -15.92 -11.75 6.82
C LEU A 127 -16.43 -10.31 6.84
N VAL A 128 -15.77 -9.45 6.09
CA VAL A 128 -16.12 -8.03 5.92
C VAL A 128 -16.10 -7.68 4.44
N GLU A 129 -17.00 -6.82 4.02
CA GLU A 129 -17.06 -6.30 2.66
C GLU A 129 -16.36 -4.93 2.63
N PRO A 130 -15.20 -4.79 1.94
CA PRO A 130 -14.53 -3.52 1.85
C PRO A 130 -15.31 -2.53 1.00
N ARG A 131 -15.73 -1.43 1.60
CA ARG A 131 -16.43 -0.35 0.89
C ARG A 131 -15.48 0.54 0.09
N PHE A 132 -14.19 0.59 0.46
CA PHE A 132 -13.16 1.36 -0.21
C PHE A 132 -12.27 0.46 -1.05
N ARG A 133 -11.75 1.02 -2.15
CA ARG A 133 -10.72 0.42 -3.01
C ARG A 133 -9.74 1.50 -3.40
N ILE A 134 -8.47 1.13 -3.51
CA ILE A 134 -7.41 1.96 -4.07
C ILE A 134 -6.84 1.24 -5.27
N GLU A 135 -6.69 1.97 -6.37
CA GLU A 135 -6.00 1.52 -7.58
C GLU A 135 -4.85 2.48 -7.87
N VAL A 136 -3.67 1.93 -8.18
CA VAL A 136 -2.48 2.70 -8.52
C VAL A 136 -1.98 2.22 -9.88
N ASP A 137 -2.06 3.10 -10.86
CA ASP A 137 -1.50 2.92 -12.19
C ASP A 137 -0.09 3.55 -12.22
N LEU A 138 0.94 2.70 -12.30
CA LEU A 138 2.33 3.13 -12.30
C LEU A 138 2.73 3.78 -13.62
N SER A 139 2.11 3.40 -14.75
CA SER A 139 2.39 4.00 -16.07
C SER A 139 1.91 5.44 -16.12
N ARG A 140 0.72 5.69 -15.57
CA ARG A 140 0.12 7.02 -15.48
C ARG A 140 0.53 7.79 -14.24
N ARG A 141 1.17 7.12 -13.28
CA ARG A 141 1.52 7.66 -11.96
C ARG A 141 0.30 8.30 -11.29
N ALA A 142 -0.78 7.54 -11.29
CA ALA A 142 -2.09 7.96 -10.81
C ALA A 142 -2.61 6.99 -9.74
N LEU A 143 -3.31 7.54 -8.75
CA LEU A 143 -4.04 6.80 -7.73
C LEU A 143 -5.52 7.15 -7.85
N VAL A 144 -6.36 6.13 -7.89
CA VAL A 144 -7.81 6.25 -7.84
C VAL A 144 -8.29 5.71 -6.50
N LEU A 145 -9.04 6.53 -5.78
CA LEU A 145 -9.76 6.14 -4.58
C LEU A 145 -11.23 5.95 -4.93
N GLU A 146 -11.76 4.77 -4.67
CA GLU A 146 -13.16 4.45 -4.84
C GLU A 146 -13.83 4.13 -3.50
N ARG A 147 -15.13 4.37 -3.45
CA ARG A 147 -16.01 3.92 -2.37
C ARG A 147 -17.35 3.47 -2.95
N ASP A 148 -17.80 2.28 -2.56
CA ASP A 148 -19.07 1.70 -3.00
C ASP A 148 -19.18 1.71 -4.55
N GLY A 149 -18.08 1.39 -5.26
CA GLY A 149 -18.00 1.37 -6.73
C GLY A 149 -17.94 2.76 -7.39
N ARG A 150 -17.93 3.84 -6.62
CA ARG A 150 -17.87 5.21 -7.14
C ARG A 150 -16.51 5.83 -6.90
N VAL A 151 -15.95 6.46 -7.93
CA VAL A 151 -14.69 7.19 -7.82
C VAL A 151 -14.89 8.43 -6.94
N LEU A 152 -14.15 8.49 -5.84
CA LEU A 152 -14.14 9.65 -4.95
C LEU A 152 -13.04 10.64 -5.32
N ARG A 153 -11.86 10.16 -5.72
CA ARG A 153 -10.69 10.99 -6.05
C ARG A 153 -9.80 10.30 -7.07
N ARG A 154 -9.18 11.12 -7.90
CA ARG A 154 -8.07 10.77 -8.78
C ARG A 154 -6.91 11.68 -8.44
N LEU A 155 -5.74 11.11 -8.14
CA LEU A 155 -4.58 11.82 -7.62
C LEU A 155 -3.36 11.49 -8.45
N ARG A 156 -2.54 12.49 -8.77
CA ARG A 156 -1.19 12.24 -9.27
C ARG A 156 -0.27 11.89 -8.12
N VAL A 157 0.54 10.84 -8.28
CA VAL A 157 1.37 10.30 -7.19
C VAL A 157 2.82 10.12 -7.62
N GLY A 158 3.72 10.31 -6.66
CA GLY A 158 5.11 9.89 -6.79
C GLY A 158 5.21 8.38 -6.60
N ILE A 159 6.10 7.74 -7.37
CA ILE A 159 6.34 6.29 -7.32
C ILE A 159 7.83 5.98 -7.17
N GLY A 160 8.16 4.71 -7.05
CA GLY A 160 9.54 4.21 -6.97
C GLY A 160 10.39 4.60 -8.17
N ARG A 161 11.68 4.85 -7.91
CA ARG A 161 12.70 5.03 -8.94
C ARG A 161 12.93 3.72 -9.71
N PRO A 162 13.61 3.75 -10.87
CA PRO A 162 13.94 2.52 -11.61
C PRO A 162 14.72 1.50 -10.77
N GLU A 163 15.62 1.97 -9.91
CA GLU A 163 16.49 1.14 -9.05
C GLU A 163 15.72 0.55 -7.85
N THR A 164 14.65 1.20 -7.44
CA THR A 164 13.79 0.79 -6.32
C THR A 164 12.32 0.91 -6.73
N PRO A 165 11.86 0.09 -7.69
CA PRO A 165 10.54 0.24 -8.26
C PRO A 165 9.44 -0.04 -7.23
N THR A 166 8.29 0.59 -7.42
CA THR A 166 7.07 0.20 -6.72
C THR A 166 6.61 -1.16 -7.26
N PRO A 167 6.51 -2.20 -6.44
CA PRO A 167 6.03 -3.50 -6.87
C PRO A 167 4.58 -3.47 -7.34
N THR A 168 4.27 -4.26 -8.35
CA THR A 168 2.89 -4.51 -8.79
C THR A 168 2.27 -5.65 -8.00
N GLY A 169 0.95 -5.70 -7.92
CA GLY A 169 0.24 -6.79 -7.27
C GLY A 169 -1.02 -6.32 -6.53
N ARG A 170 -1.59 -7.26 -5.78
CA ARG A 170 -2.72 -7.02 -4.89
C ARG A 170 -2.22 -6.94 -3.47
N PHE A 171 -2.61 -5.86 -2.79
CA PHE A 171 -2.25 -5.56 -1.40
C PHE A 171 -3.50 -5.11 -0.65
N TYR A 172 -3.35 -4.83 0.63
CA TYR A 172 -4.37 -4.15 1.43
C TYR A 172 -3.72 -3.21 2.43
N VAL A 173 -4.47 -2.25 2.92
CA VAL A 173 -4.03 -1.34 3.98
C VAL A 173 -3.91 -2.14 5.27
N TRP A 174 -2.66 -2.41 5.69
CA TRP A 174 -2.34 -3.24 6.85
C TRP A 174 -2.22 -2.42 8.14
N VAL A 175 -1.65 -1.22 8.03
CA VAL A 175 -1.49 -0.31 9.18
C VAL A 175 -1.76 1.12 8.74
N LYS A 176 -2.27 1.93 9.66
CA LYS A 176 -2.51 3.36 9.44
C LYS A 176 -1.84 4.15 10.53
N VAL A 177 -0.88 5.00 10.16
CA VAL A 177 -0.04 5.75 11.07
C VAL A 177 -0.17 7.25 10.81
N PRO A 178 -0.96 7.96 11.62
CA PRO A 178 -0.94 9.43 11.59
C PRO A 178 0.45 9.95 11.95
N GLN A 179 0.90 10.97 11.24
CA GLN A 179 2.20 11.60 11.47
C GLN A 179 2.03 12.94 12.16
N ARG A 180 2.87 13.23 13.17
CA ARG A 180 2.84 14.49 13.90
C ARG A 180 3.40 15.66 13.09
N ASN A 181 4.43 15.39 12.29
CA ASN A 181 5.08 16.39 11.43
C ASN A 181 4.65 16.21 9.96
N PRO A 182 3.75 17.06 9.43
CA PRO A 182 3.33 16.96 8.03
C PRO A 182 4.42 17.35 7.03
N ARG A 183 5.51 18.00 7.48
CA ARG A 183 6.69 18.30 6.66
C ARG A 183 7.75 17.20 6.73
N GLY A 184 7.54 16.18 7.55
CA GLY A 184 8.41 15.01 7.64
C GLY A 184 8.29 14.11 6.40
N PRO A 185 9.13 13.09 6.31
CA PRO A 185 9.26 12.23 5.12
C PRO A 185 7.99 11.44 4.76
N TYR A 186 7.04 11.34 5.67
CA TYR A 186 5.75 10.63 5.46
C TYR A 186 4.55 11.57 5.38
N GLY A 187 4.76 12.88 5.36
CA GLY A 187 3.68 13.86 5.38
C GLY A 187 2.84 13.76 6.67
N SER A 188 1.51 13.89 6.56
CA SER A 188 0.60 13.87 7.72
C SER A 188 -0.03 12.49 8.00
N LEU A 189 0.21 11.49 7.14
CA LEU A 189 -0.36 10.14 7.23
C LEU A 189 0.46 9.16 6.42
N ALA A 190 0.67 7.95 6.96
CA ALA A 190 1.14 6.80 6.22
C ALA A 190 0.13 5.66 6.32
N LEU A 191 -0.23 5.08 5.18
CA LEU A 191 -0.96 3.84 5.04
C LEU A 191 0.04 2.75 4.65
N GLY A 192 0.53 1.98 5.62
CA GLY A 192 1.38 0.83 5.36
C GLY A 192 0.57 -0.29 4.72
N LEU A 193 1.11 -0.87 3.67
CA LEU A 193 0.46 -1.95 2.90
C LEU A 193 0.92 -3.32 3.40
N SER A 194 0.18 -4.36 3.03
CA SER A 194 0.56 -5.76 3.29
C SER A 194 1.78 -6.22 2.49
N GLY A 195 2.28 -5.42 1.54
CA GLY A 195 3.40 -5.73 0.68
C GLY A 195 4.70 -5.06 1.07
N PHE A 196 5.76 -5.46 0.38
CA PHE A 196 7.14 -5.06 0.65
C PHE A 196 7.85 -4.66 -0.64
N SER A 197 8.89 -3.85 -0.52
CA SER A 197 9.87 -3.66 -1.59
C SER A 197 10.52 -4.99 -1.97
N GLU A 198 10.72 -5.22 -3.25
CA GLU A 198 11.43 -6.41 -3.76
C GLU A 198 12.95 -6.22 -3.77
N VAL A 199 13.42 -4.99 -3.51
CA VAL A 199 14.83 -4.61 -3.55
C VAL A 199 15.37 -4.28 -2.15
N LEU A 200 14.52 -3.72 -1.28
CA LEU A 200 14.92 -3.27 0.06
C LEU A 200 14.46 -4.28 1.12
N ASP A 201 15.35 -5.13 1.58
CA ASP A 201 15.08 -6.14 2.61
C ASP A 201 15.54 -5.73 4.02
N ARG A 202 16.56 -4.87 4.13
CA ARG A 202 17.19 -4.44 5.40
C ARG A 202 16.81 -3.02 5.84
N TRP A 203 15.79 -2.45 5.23
CA TRP A 203 15.32 -1.10 5.55
C TRP A 203 14.50 -1.11 6.84
N PRO A 204 14.52 -0.02 7.66
CA PRO A 204 13.61 0.10 8.80
C PRO A 204 12.17 -0.15 8.40
N GLY A 205 11.45 -1.03 9.12
CA GLY A 205 10.13 -1.51 8.71
C GLY A 205 10.18 -2.61 7.66
N GLU A 206 11.33 -3.31 7.52
CA GLU A 206 11.51 -4.48 6.64
C GLU A 206 11.24 -4.19 5.16
N GLY A 207 11.38 -2.93 4.72
CA GLY A 207 11.05 -2.53 3.35
C GLY A 207 9.55 -2.55 3.03
N ARG A 208 8.69 -2.42 4.02
CA ARG A 208 7.24 -2.41 3.83
C ARG A 208 6.80 -1.23 2.97
N LEU A 209 5.96 -1.50 2.00
CA LEU A 209 5.37 -0.48 1.14
C LEU A 209 4.38 0.40 1.91
N ALA A 210 4.30 1.65 1.53
CA ALA A 210 3.30 2.57 2.05
C ALA A 210 2.76 3.52 0.97
N ILE A 211 1.54 3.98 1.17
CA ILE A 211 1.00 5.18 0.55
C ILE A 211 1.09 6.27 1.61
N HIS A 212 1.90 7.32 1.39
CA HIS A 212 2.14 8.32 2.42
C HIS A 212 2.22 9.74 1.84
N GLY A 213 2.16 10.73 2.74
CA GLY A 213 2.21 12.12 2.35
C GLY A 213 3.61 12.59 1.95
N THR A 214 3.64 13.68 1.19
CA THR A 214 4.82 14.48 0.91
C THR A 214 4.47 15.96 0.97
N ALA A 215 5.39 16.79 1.43
CA ALA A 215 5.25 18.23 1.38
C ALA A 215 5.74 18.83 0.05
N ASP A 216 6.50 18.05 -0.74
CA ASP A 216 7.06 18.48 -2.02
C ASP A 216 6.04 18.29 -3.15
N PRO A 217 5.56 19.36 -3.79
CA PRO A 217 4.66 19.27 -4.94
C PRO A 217 5.32 18.65 -6.17
N ALA A 218 6.66 18.69 -6.29
CA ALA A 218 7.41 18.09 -7.40
C ALA A 218 7.33 16.56 -7.40
N ASP A 219 6.99 15.93 -6.28
CA ASP A 219 6.77 14.48 -6.20
C ASP A 219 5.56 14.01 -7.03
N ARG A 220 4.63 14.91 -7.37
CA ARG A 220 3.45 14.57 -8.16
C ARG A 220 3.81 14.06 -9.56
N GLY A 221 3.54 12.81 -9.82
CA GLY A 221 3.82 12.19 -11.11
C GLY A 221 5.30 11.94 -11.37
N ALA A 222 6.15 11.95 -10.36
CA ALA A 222 7.58 11.72 -10.49
C ALA A 222 7.99 10.31 -10.02
N ARG A 223 9.19 9.87 -10.41
CA ARG A 223 9.84 8.65 -9.94
C ARG A 223 10.89 9.04 -8.90
N VAL A 224 10.51 9.08 -7.63
CA VAL A 224 11.29 9.74 -6.57
C VAL A 224 11.47 8.93 -5.31
N SER A 225 10.74 7.84 -5.14
CA SER A 225 10.75 7.09 -3.89
C SER A 225 11.61 5.81 -3.96
N ALA A 226 11.79 5.20 -2.81
CA ALA A 226 12.40 3.88 -2.67
C ALA A 226 11.35 2.74 -2.75
N GLY A 227 10.26 2.97 -3.51
CA GLY A 227 9.17 2.01 -3.74
C GLY A 227 7.80 2.44 -3.19
N CYS A 228 7.75 3.33 -2.21
CA CYS A 228 6.49 3.85 -1.67
C CYS A 228 5.75 4.76 -2.67
N ILE A 229 4.44 4.88 -2.50
CA ILE A 229 3.59 5.78 -3.26
C ILE A 229 3.46 7.10 -2.48
N ARG A 230 3.92 8.21 -3.07
CA ARG A 230 3.86 9.55 -2.47
C ARG A 230 2.64 10.32 -2.93
N VAL A 231 1.86 10.81 -1.99
CA VAL A 231 0.68 11.66 -2.22
C VAL A 231 0.94 13.03 -1.66
N PHE A 232 0.71 14.09 -2.43
CA PHE A 232 0.87 15.45 -1.95
C PHE A 232 -0.07 15.72 -0.75
N ASN A 233 0.44 16.34 0.32
CA ASN A 233 -0.28 16.46 1.60
C ASN A 233 -1.71 17.03 1.51
N PRO A 234 -2.01 18.05 0.70
CA PRO A 234 -3.38 18.52 0.50
C PRO A 234 -4.32 17.44 -0.01
N ASP A 235 -3.84 16.59 -0.94
CA ASP A 235 -4.62 15.51 -1.57
C ASP A 235 -4.79 14.31 -0.60
N LEU A 236 -3.85 14.12 0.32
CA LEU A 236 -3.84 13.03 1.29
C LEU A 236 -5.06 13.03 2.22
N ARG A 237 -5.75 14.17 2.36
CA ARG A 237 -6.99 14.27 3.16
C ARG A 237 -8.05 13.26 2.72
N ALA A 238 -8.10 12.94 1.42
CA ALA A 238 -9.03 11.95 0.89
C ALA A 238 -8.79 10.55 1.47
N LEU A 239 -7.53 10.21 1.74
CA LEU A 239 -7.12 8.89 2.24
C LEU A 239 -7.30 8.75 3.76
N ARG A 240 -7.60 9.83 4.49
CA ARG A 240 -7.78 9.76 5.95
C ARG A 240 -8.92 8.85 6.39
N ARG A 241 -9.94 8.67 5.55
CA ARG A 241 -11.11 7.85 5.85
C ARG A 241 -10.98 6.39 5.41
N VAL A 242 -9.88 6.06 4.72
CA VAL A 242 -9.60 4.68 4.26
C VAL A 242 -9.38 3.78 5.47
N PRO A 243 -10.17 2.71 5.64
CA PRO A 243 -10.01 1.78 6.77
C PRO A 243 -8.92 0.75 6.51
N LEU A 244 -8.52 0.04 7.57
CA LEU A 244 -7.69 -1.16 7.45
C LEU A 244 -8.43 -2.24 6.64
N GLY A 245 -7.67 -3.06 5.93
CA GLY A 245 -8.20 -4.10 5.04
C GLY A 245 -8.68 -3.57 3.68
N THR A 246 -8.61 -2.25 3.43
CA THR A 246 -8.95 -1.69 2.11
C THR A 246 -8.06 -2.32 1.04
N PRO A 247 -8.62 -2.94 -0.01
CA PRO A 247 -7.87 -3.48 -1.13
C PRO A 247 -7.09 -2.41 -1.87
N VAL A 248 -5.86 -2.74 -2.25
CA VAL A 248 -4.97 -1.89 -3.06
C VAL A 248 -4.47 -2.72 -4.22
N LEU A 249 -4.82 -2.31 -5.44
CA LEU A 249 -4.28 -2.87 -6.68
C LEU A 249 -3.21 -1.93 -7.22
N ILE A 250 -2.00 -2.45 -7.45
CA ILE A 250 -0.91 -1.71 -8.10
C ILE A 250 -0.58 -2.42 -9.40
N HIS A 251 -0.64 -1.70 -10.51
CA HIS A 251 -0.38 -2.25 -11.85
C HIS A 251 0.32 -1.22 -12.76
N ARG A 252 0.70 -1.66 -13.95
CA ARG A 252 1.25 -0.82 -15.03
C ARG A 252 0.19 -0.48 -16.05
#